data_507f0a7f4892690da5c803bf2b2d4297
#
_entry.id   507f0a7f4892690da5c803bf2b2d4297
#
_cell.length_a   1.000
_cell.length_b   1.000
_cell.length_c   1.000
_cell.angle_alpha   90.00
_cell.angle_beta   90.00
_cell.angle_gamma   90.00
#
_symmetry.space_group_name_H-M   'P 1'
#
loop_
_entity.id
_entity.type
_entity.pdbx_description
1 polymer ?
#
loop_
_entity_poly.entity_id
_entity_poly.type
_entity_poly.pdbx_seq_one_letter_code
_entity_poly.pdbx_strand_id
1 'polypeptide(L)'
;MVATDISEAALLVAQINAKNFDVEDKIDFLKSDWFEAIEGKFDLIISNPPYIGLSEINEISQEVLNHEPELALFAGSDGLGAYERIIPQLKKFLNPGGTVVLEIGASQSDSVKTLMNSSGLSEVKTLKDLARKDRLVTAKFH
;
A
#
# COMPACT_ATOMS: atom_id res chain seq x y z
N MET A 1 16.87 0.15 1.47
CA MET A 1 15.38 0.13 1.35
C MET A 1 15.00 -1.10 0.55
N VAL A 2 13.88 -1.73 0.87
CA VAL A 2 13.35 -2.83 0.05
C VAL A 2 12.11 -2.31 -0.68
N ALA A 3 12.02 -2.54 -1.99
CA ALA A 3 10.85 -2.23 -2.81
C ALA A 3 10.31 -3.53 -3.42
N THR A 4 9.01 -3.75 -3.29
CA THR A 4 8.38 -4.99 -3.73
C THR A 4 7.20 -4.74 -4.65
N ASP A 5 7.01 -5.63 -5.59
CA ASP A 5 5.83 -5.70 -6.43
C ASP A 5 5.60 -7.16 -6.86
N ILE A 6 4.37 -7.54 -7.13
CA ILE A 6 4.03 -8.84 -7.70
C ILE A 6 4.38 -8.90 -9.20
N SER A 7 4.41 -7.76 -9.87
CA SER A 7 4.70 -7.59 -11.30
C SER A 7 6.19 -7.37 -11.54
N GLU A 8 6.83 -8.30 -12.25
CA GLU A 8 8.21 -8.12 -12.70
C GLU A 8 8.36 -6.91 -13.63
N ALA A 9 7.36 -6.63 -14.45
CA ALA A 9 7.36 -5.47 -15.34
C ALA A 9 7.35 -4.15 -14.55
N ALA A 10 6.57 -4.06 -13.46
CA ALA A 10 6.58 -2.91 -12.57
C ALA A 10 7.94 -2.73 -11.88
N LEU A 11 8.56 -3.82 -11.42
CA LEU A 11 9.90 -3.79 -10.83
C LEU A 11 10.97 -3.31 -11.81
N LEU A 12 10.89 -3.72 -13.09
CA LEU A 12 11.81 -3.22 -14.11
C LEU A 12 11.68 -1.71 -14.31
N VAL A 13 10.46 -1.19 -14.35
CA VAL A 13 10.23 0.27 -14.44
C VAL A 13 10.76 0.98 -13.20
N ALA A 14 10.53 0.42 -12.00
CA ALA A 14 11.05 0.98 -10.76
C ALA A 14 12.59 1.01 -10.73
N GLN A 15 13.26 -0.04 -11.24
CA GLN A 15 14.73 -0.09 -11.37
C GLN A 15 15.25 0.97 -12.33
N ILE A 16 14.59 1.16 -13.48
CA ILE A 16 14.96 2.22 -14.45
C ILE A 16 14.81 3.60 -13.80
N ASN A 17 13.72 3.82 -13.08
CA ASN A 17 13.51 5.08 -12.36
C ASN A 17 14.57 5.31 -11.29
N ALA A 18 14.91 4.30 -10.48
CA ALA A 18 15.95 4.39 -9.47
C ALA A 18 17.31 4.76 -10.08
N LYS A 19 17.65 4.17 -11.23
CA LYS A 19 18.87 4.51 -11.97
C LYS A 19 18.85 5.95 -12.48
N ASN A 20 17.72 6.43 -12.99
CA ASN A 20 17.59 7.81 -13.46
C ASN A 20 17.76 8.86 -12.35
N PHE A 21 17.55 8.45 -11.08
CA PHE A 21 17.72 9.29 -9.90
C PHE A 21 19.01 8.99 -9.11
N ASP A 22 19.90 8.13 -9.62
CA ASP A 22 21.17 7.74 -8.97
C ASP A 22 20.95 7.17 -7.55
N VAL A 23 19.92 6.33 -7.38
CA VAL A 23 19.57 5.69 -6.08
C VAL A 23 19.42 4.18 -6.17
N GLU A 24 19.78 3.55 -7.29
CA GLU A 24 19.65 2.10 -7.49
C GLU A 24 20.42 1.29 -6.46
N ASP A 25 21.61 1.74 -6.06
CA ASP A 25 22.46 1.09 -5.05
C ASP A 25 21.85 1.12 -3.63
N LYS A 26 20.79 1.88 -3.42
CA LYS A 26 20.13 2.05 -2.12
C LYS A 26 18.84 1.24 -2.00
N ILE A 27 18.44 0.54 -3.07
CA ILE A 27 17.14 -0.13 -3.15
C ILE A 27 17.31 -1.58 -3.59
N ASP A 28 16.88 -2.50 -2.77
CA ASP A 28 16.74 -3.91 -3.10
C ASP A 28 15.35 -4.13 -3.72
N PHE A 29 15.30 -4.52 -4.98
CA PHE A 29 14.05 -4.80 -5.69
C PHE A 29 13.74 -6.28 -5.60
N LEU A 30 12.53 -6.63 -5.11
CA LEU A 30 12.16 -8.01 -4.82
C LEU A 30 10.74 -8.31 -5.33
N LYS A 31 10.61 -9.35 -6.15
CA LYS A 31 9.29 -9.86 -6.52
C LYS A 31 8.63 -10.52 -5.32
N SER A 32 7.47 -10.04 -4.92
CA SER A 32 6.74 -10.54 -3.75
C SER A 32 5.23 -10.31 -3.88
N ASP A 33 4.43 -11.28 -3.48
CA ASP A 33 3.02 -11.04 -3.16
C ASP A 33 2.96 -10.55 -1.71
N TRP A 34 2.83 -9.23 -1.55
CA TRP A 34 2.91 -8.50 -0.27
C TRP A 34 4.21 -8.82 0.48
N PHE A 35 4.13 -9.56 1.57
CA PHE A 35 5.24 -9.87 2.47
C PHE A 35 5.86 -11.26 2.26
N GLU A 36 5.43 -12.03 1.26
CA GLU A 36 5.84 -13.44 1.12
C GLU A 36 7.35 -13.62 1.01
N ALA A 37 8.03 -12.73 0.28
CA ALA A 37 9.46 -12.76 0.10
C ALA A 37 10.23 -11.77 0.99
N ILE A 38 9.53 -11.10 1.93
CA ILE A 38 10.14 -10.10 2.80
C ILE A 38 10.76 -10.75 4.02
N GLU A 39 12.01 -10.40 4.30
CA GLU A 39 12.72 -10.78 5.51
C GLU A 39 13.07 -9.53 6.35
N GLY A 40 13.14 -9.73 7.67
CA GLY A 40 13.52 -8.67 8.61
C GLY A 40 12.38 -7.76 9.03
N LYS A 41 12.75 -6.67 9.68
CA LYS A 41 11.83 -5.65 10.21
C LYS A 41 12.25 -4.26 9.76
N PHE A 42 11.27 -3.36 9.70
CA PHE A 42 11.42 -2.02 9.16
C PHE A 42 10.90 -0.96 10.14
N ASP A 43 11.51 0.21 10.09
CA ASP A 43 11.04 1.38 10.85
C ASP A 43 9.90 2.10 10.12
N LEU A 44 9.80 1.87 8.82
CA LEU A 44 8.75 2.46 7.97
C LEU A 44 8.30 1.46 6.90
N ILE A 45 6.99 1.25 6.82
CA ILE A 45 6.34 0.51 5.73
C ILE A 45 5.40 1.47 5.02
N ILE A 46 5.56 1.60 3.70
CA ILE A 46 4.68 2.43 2.86
C ILE A 46 4.09 1.53 1.78
N SER A 47 2.79 1.65 1.54
CA SER A 47 2.13 0.94 0.44
C SER A 47 1.00 1.77 -0.16
N ASN A 48 0.86 1.65 -1.49
CA ASN A 48 -0.32 2.07 -2.23
C ASN A 48 -0.97 0.80 -2.81
N PRO A 49 -1.76 0.08 -2.02
CA PRO A 49 -2.41 -1.15 -2.48
C PRO A 49 -3.58 -0.83 -3.40
N PRO A 50 -4.05 -1.76 -4.24
CA PRO A 50 -5.31 -1.61 -4.96
C PRO A 50 -6.44 -1.41 -3.95
N TYR A 51 -7.31 -0.42 -4.21
CA TYR A 51 -8.39 -0.03 -3.30
C TYR A 51 -9.73 0.18 -3.97
N ILE A 52 -9.85 -0.10 -5.26
CA ILE A 52 -11.10 0.06 -6.00
C ILE A 52 -11.97 -1.18 -5.82
N GLY A 53 -13.20 -0.98 -5.35
CA GLY A 53 -14.20 -2.03 -5.28
C GLY A 53 -14.82 -2.31 -6.64
N LEU A 54 -15.22 -3.56 -6.89
CA LEU A 54 -15.89 -3.93 -8.14
C LEU A 54 -17.18 -3.13 -8.39
N SER A 55 -17.83 -2.66 -7.33
CA SER A 55 -19.01 -1.78 -7.42
C SER A 55 -18.70 -0.40 -7.98
N GLU A 56 -17.45 0.05 -7.92
CA GLU A 56 -17.01 1.38 -8.35
C GLU A 56 -16.49 1.41 -9.81
N ILE A 57 -16.47 0.25 -10.49
CA ILE A 57 -15.95 0.13 -11.88
C ILE A 57 -16.57 1.16 -12.83
N ASN A 58 -17.88 1.40 -12.70
CA ASN A 58 -18.59 2.34 -13.57
C ASN A 58 -18.25 3.82 -13.31
N GLU A 59 -17.58 4.13 -12.21
CA GLU A 59 -17.16 5.49 -11.83
C GLU A 59 -15.72 5.78 -12.24
N ILE A 60 -14.97 4.74 -12.67
CA ILE A 60 -13.58 4.87 -13.10
C ILE A 60 -13.53 5.39 -14.52
N SER A 61 -12.63 6.33 -14.78
CA SER A 61 -12.43 6.82 -16.14
C SER A 61 -11.93 5.70 -17.06
N GLN A 62 -12.39 5.72 -18.32
CA GLN A 62 -11.94 4.77 -19.36
C GLN A 62 -10.41 4.80 -19.54
N GLU A 63 -9.79 5.92 -19.28
CA GLU A 63 -8.33 6.09 -19.37
C GLU A 63 -7.60 5.24 -18.33
N VAL A 64 -8.08 5.21 -17.10
CA VAL A 64 -7.52 4.36 -16.02
C VAL A 64 -7.72 2.88 -16.35
N LEU A 65 -8.93 2.49 -16.76
CA LEU A 65 -9.26 1.10 -17.13
C LEU A 65 -8.43 0.57 -18.30
N ASN A 66 -8.04 1.44 -19.23
CA ASN A 66 -7.30 1.04 -20.43
C ASN A 66 -5.77 0.99 -20.22
N HIS A 67 -5.24 1.65 -19.19
CA HIS A 67 -3.80 1.82 -19.01
C HIS A 67 -3.26 1.19 -17.71
N GLU A 68 -4.12 0.92 -16.74
CA GLU A 68 -3.72 0.30 -15.48
C GLU A 68 -4.06 -1.19 -15.46
N PRO A 69 -3.17 -2.07 -15.00
CA PRO A 69 -3.49 -3.49 -14.84
C PRO A 69 -4.62 -3.71 -13.83
N GLU A 70 -5.55 -4.61 -14.13
CA GLU A 70 -6.68 -4.94 -13.22
C GLU A 70 -6.21 -5.30 -11.80
N LEU A 71 -5.08 -6.03 -11.69
CA LEU A 71 -4.48 -6.40 -10.40
C LEU A 71 -3.98 -5.20 -9.59
N ALA A 72 -3.69 -4.07 -10.24
CA ALA A 72 -3.28 -2.84 -9.56
C ALA A 72 -4.45 -1.97 -9.12
N LEU A 73 -5.67 -2.24 -9.61
CA LEU A 73 -6.86 -1.43 -9.36
C LEU A 73 -7.81 -2.09 -8.36
N PHE A 74 -8.11 -3.38 -8.53
CA PHE A 74 -9.24 -4.03 -7.85
C PHE A 74 -8.83 -4.81 -6.61
N ALA A 75 -9.53 -4.56 -5.50
CA ALA A 75 -9.33 -5.20 -4.21
C ALA A 75 -10.62 -5.86 -3.66
N GLY A 76 -11.27 -6.67 -4.48
CA GLY A 76 -12.49 -7.36 -4.09
C GLY A 76 -13.76 -6.52 -4.28
N SER A 77 -14.87 -6.92 -3.67
CA SER A 77 -16.19 -6.30 -3.87
C SER A 77 -16.28 -4.87 -3.32
N ASP A 78 -15.60 -4.60 -2.21
CA ASP A 78 -15.66 -3.34 -1.44
C ASP A 78 -14.34 -2.56 -1.44
N GLY A 79 -13.31 -3.05 -2.16
CA GLY A 79 -12.01 -2.41 -2.22
C GLY A 79 -11.14 -2.58 -0.97
N LEU A 80 -11.55 -3.41 0.00
CA LEU A 80 -10.81 -3.59 1.26
C LEU A 80 -9.91 -4.82 1.28
N GLY A 81 -10.02 -5.72 0.31
CA GLY A 81 -9.34 -7.01 0.31
C GLY A 81 -7.80 -6.93 0.43
N ALA A 82 -7.17 -5.90 -0.15
CA ALA A 82 -5.73 -5.69 0.02
C ALA A 82 -5.37 -5.33 1.47
N TYR A 83 -6.14 -4.46 2.10
CA TYR A 83 -5.90 -4.05 3.50
C TYR A 83 -6.11 -5.22 4.46
N GLU A 84 -7.10 -6.07 4.22
CA GLU A 84 -7.37 -7.27 5.01
C GLU A 84 -6.21 -8.28 4.94
N ARG A 85 -5.46 -8.30 3.84
CA ARG A 85 -4.26 -9.11 3.69
C ARG A 85 -3.02 -8.47 4.31
N ILE A 86 -2.83 -7.16 4.15
CA ILE A 86 -1.64 -6.43 4.58
C ILE A 86 -1.65 -6.19 6.09
N ILE A 87 -2.71 -5.60 6.63
CA ILE A 87 -2.74 -5.02 7.97
C ILE A 87 -2.47 -6.05 9.08
N PRO A 88 -3.03 -7.28 9.06
CA PRO A 88 -2.75 -8.28 10.10
C PRO A 88 -1.27 -8.70 10.17
N GLN A 89 -0.51 -8.53 9.09
CA GLN A 89 0.88 -8.95 9.01
C GLN A 89 1.87 -7.85 9.47
N LEU A 90 1.45 -6.58 9.52
CA LEU A 90 2.35 -5.44 9.75
C LEU A 90 3.22 -5.57 10.99
N LYS A 91 2.68 -6.06 12.11
CA LYS A 91 3.43 -6.23 13.35
C LYS A 91 4.62 -7.19 13.24
N LYS A 92 4.55 -8.15 12.33
CA LYS A 92 5.65 -9.09 12.08
C LYS A 92 6.84 -8.38 11.44
N PHE A 93 6.56 -7.36 10.62
CA PHE A 93 7.55 -6.67 9.80
C PHE A 93 7.87 -5.25 10.27
N LEU A 94 7.22 -4.72 11.31
CA LEU A 94 7.57 -3.45 11.94
C LEU A 94 8.48 -3.64 13.15
N ASN A 95 9.49 -2.77 13.27
CA ASN A 95 10.22 -2.58 14.51
C ASN A 95 9.32 -1.92 15.57
N PRO A 96 9.57 -2.13 16.88
CA PRO A 96 8.95 -1.31 17.92
C PRO A 96 9.20 0.18 17.66
N GLY A 97 8.15 1.00 17.68
CA GLY A 97 8.18 2.41 17.28
C GLY A 97 8.04 2.64 15.77
N GLY A 98 8.05 1.59 14.97
CA GLY A 98 7.90 1.67 13.51
C GLY A 98 6.54 2.19 13.08
N THR A 99 6.51 2.81 11.91
CA THR A 99 5.33 3.46 11.33
C THR A 99 4.89 2.75 10.06
N VAL A 100 3.60 2.66 9.84
CA VAL A 100 3.01 2.27 8.55
C VAL A 100 2.25 3.44 7.95
N VAL A 101 2.31 3.56 6.63
CA VAL A 101 1.57 4.52 5.82
C VAL A 101 0.90 3.77 4.67
N LEU A 102 -0.42 3.77 4.63
CA LEU A 102 -1.18 3.16 3.54
C LEU A 102 -1.98 4.23 2.78
N GLU A 103 -1.88 4.23 1.46
CA GLU A 103 -2.81 4.99 0.62
C GLU A 103 -4.18 4.33 0.65
N ILE A 104 -5.24 5.15 0.60
CA ILE A 104 -6.63 4.71 0.67
C ILE A 104 -7.51 5.44 -0.35
N GLY A 105 -8.60 4.82 -0.76
CA GLY A 105 -9.72 5.51 -1.38
C GLY A 105 -10.38 6.49 -0.40
N ALA A 106 -10.92 7.59 -0.92
CA ALA A 106 -11.42 8.71 -0.11
C ALA A 106 -12.54 8.33 0.89
N SER A 107 -13.27 7.24 0.63
CA SER A 107 -14.37 6.73 1.47
C SER A 107 -13.95 5.65 2.47
N GLN A 108 -12.69 5.16 2.42
CA GLN A 108 -12.25 3.95 3.13
C GLN A 108 -11.60 4.21 4.50
N SER A 109 -11.42 5.47 4.88
CA SER A 109 -10.68 5.89 6.07
C SER A 109 -11.13 5.16 7.34
N ASP A 110 -12.43 5.09 7.62
CA ASP A 110 -12.94 4.49 8.86
C ASP A 110 -12.78 2.98 8.88
N SER A 111 -12.98 2.30 7.75
CA SER A 111 -12.79 0.86 7.62
C SER A 111 -11.31 0.48 7.85
N VAL A 112 -10.38 1.18 7.19
CA VAL A 112 -8.94 0.92 7.32
C VAL A 112 -8.45 1.24 8.73
N LYS A 113 -8.92 2.32 9.37
CA LYS A 113 -8.60 2.61 10.78
C LYS A 113 -9.09 1.51 11.71
N THR A 114 -10.28 0.98 11.47
CA THR A 114 -10.84 -0.12 12.26
C THR A 114 -9.97 -1.37 12.14
N LEU A 115 -9.53 -1.73 10.93
CA LEU A 115 -8.61 -2.84 10.69
C LEU A 115 -7.26 -2.63 11.41
N MET A 116 -6.69 -1.44 11.35
CA MET A 116 -5.42 -1.13 12.02
C MET A 116 -5.54 -1.23 13.55
N ASN A 117 -6.59 -0.66 14.13
CA ASN A 117 -6.85 -0.73 15.58
C ASN A 117 -7.08 -2.17 16.05
N SER A 118 -7.90 -2.95 15.34
CA SER A 118 -8.16 -4.35 15.68
C SER A 118 -6.92 -5.24 15.52
N SER A 119 -5.99 -4.85 14.66
CA SER A 119 -4.67 -5.51 14.54
C SER A 119 -3.68 -5.06 15.62
N GLY A 120 -4.09 -4.18 16.54
CA GLY A 120 -3.31 -3.71 17.68
C GLY A 120 -2.19 -2.74 17.29
N LEU A 121 -2.36 -1.99 16.21
CA LEU A 121 -1.59 -0.79 15.93
C LEU A 121 -2.17 0.38 16.72
N SER A 122 -1.38 1.40 16.95
CA SER A 122 -1.74 2.56 17.75
C SER A 122 -1.49 3.87 16.98
N GLU A 123 -1.87 5.00 17.56
CA GLU A 123 -1.75 6.33 16.96
C GLU A 123 -2.31 6.39 15.52
N VAL A 124 -3.43 5.67 15.27
CA VAL A 124 -4.03 5.60 13.93
C VAL A 124 -4.61 6.95 13.54
N LYS A 125 -4.15 7.51 12.42
CA LYS A 125 -4.51 8.84 11.92
C LYS A 125 -4.81 8.80 10.43
N THR A 126 -5.73 9.65 9.99
CA THR A 126 -5.99 9.91 8.57
C THR A 126 -5.33 11.22 8.16
N LEU A 127 -4.69 11.22 6.99
CA LEU A 127 -4.15 12.43 6.35
C LEU A 127 -4.90 12.69 5.05
N LYS A 128 -5.11 13.97 4.78
CA LYS A 128 -5.82 14.43 3.58
C LYS A 128 -4.85 14.86 2.49
N ASP A 129 -5.28 14.72 1.24
CA ASP A 129 -4.60 15.28 0.09
C ASP A 129 -4.81 16.81 -0.04
N LEU A 130 -4.23 17.40 -1.08
CA LEU A 130 -4.38 18.83 -1.37
C LEU A 130 -5.82 19.25 -1.68
N ALA A 131 -6.65 18.31 -2.15
CA ALA A 131 -8.09 18.51 -2.37
C ALA A 131 -8.92 18.28 -1.09
N ARG A 132 -8.27 18.08 0.08
CA ARG A 132 -8.87 17.81 1.38
C ARG A 132 -9.68 16.51 1.46
N LYS A 133 -9.45 15.58 0.54
CA LYS A 133 -10.00 14.21 0.60
C LYS A 133 -9.08 13.33 1.44
N ASP A 134 -9.65 12.37 2.17
CA ASP A 134 -8.88 11.37 2.88
C ASP A 134 -8.04 10.58 1.87
N ARG A 135 -6.72 10.47 2.11
CA ARG A 135 -5.80 9.87 1.16
C ARG A 135 -4.85 8.87 1.78
N LEU A 136 -4.44 9.07 3.02
CA LEU A 136 -3.52 8.17 3.71
C LEU A 136 -4.08 7.82 5.09
N VAL A 137 -3.82 6.58 5.51
CA VAL A 137 -3.95 6.19 6.93
C VAL A 137 -2.58 5.78 7.42
N THR A 138 -2.20 6.32 8.58
CA THR A 138 -0.94 6.02 9.25
C THR A 138 -1.18 5.39 10.61
N ALA A 139 -0.28 4.53 11.06
CA ALA A 139 -0.31 3.96 12.39
C ALA A 139 1.10 3.63 12.89
N LYS A 140 1.25 3.40 14.19
CA LYS A 140 2.50 2.96 14.82
C LYS A 140 2.34 1.60 15.48
N PHE A 141 3.45 0.87 15.54
CA PHE A 141 3.62 -0.33 16.33
C PHE A 141 4.48 -0.01 17.57
N HIS A 142 3.96 -0.24 18.76
CA HIS A 142 4.68 -0.06 20.03
C HIS A 142 5.01 -1.40 20.68
#